data_e8097d8f297f977035b0f0a646e743d5
#
_entry.id   e8097d8f297f977035b0f0a646e743d5
#
_cell.length_a   1.000
_cell.length_b   1.000
_cell.length_c   1.000
_cell.angle_alpha   90.00
_cell.angle_beta   90.00
_cell.angle_gamma   90.00
#
_symmetry.space_group_name_H-M   'P 1'
#
loop_
_entity.id
_entity.type
_entity.pdbx_description
1 polymer ?
#
loop_
_entity_poly.entity_id
_entity_poly.type
_entity_poly.pdbx_seq_one_letter_code
_entity_poly.pdbx_strand_id
1 'polypeptide(L)'
;MKILITSGGTTEKIDSVRGITNHATGTLGKYIAEAFLEKGYQVTLVTTKEAVKPKDHPLLTVQIITNVDSLLSTLEPLVKTHDVFIHSMAVSDYTPVYMTDLNEVEQAEHVSDLLNRQNTESKISSKEDYQVLFMKKTPKVISLVKTWNPDICLIGFKLLVNVSKDELFTVARESLQKNKACY
;
A
#
# COMPACT_ATOMS: atom_id res chain seq x y z
N MET A 1 -17.46 -12.85 13.75
CA MET A 1 -16.07 -12.64 13.30
C MET A 1 -16.08 -11.53 12.27
N LYS A 2 -15.22 -10.53 12.43
CA LYS A 2 -15.07 -9.37 11.55
C LYS A 2 -13.77 -9.53 10.75
N ILE A 3 -13.87 -9.49 9.43
CA ILE A 3 -12.76 -9.68 8.51
C ILE A 3 -12.37 -8.34 7.91
N LEU A 4 -11.12 -7.94 8.07
CA LEU A 4 -10.52 -6.78 7.42
C LEU A 4 -9.70 -7.25 6.22
N ILE A 5 -9.89 -6.64 5.07
CA ILE A 5 -9.18 -7.00 3.82
C ILE A 5 -8.64 -5.72 3.19
N THR A 6 -7.38 -5.72 2.76
CA THR A 6 -6.86 -4.68 1.88
C THR A 6 -6.72 -5.21 0.46
N SER A 7 -7.00 -4.39 -0.55
CA SER A 7 -7.06 -4.80 -1.96
C SER A 7 -6.65 -3.67 -2.91
N GLY A 8 -6.14 -4.01 -4.08
CA GLY A 8 -5.67 -3.04 -5.07
C GLY A 8 -4.23 -2.58 -4.83
N GLY A 9 -3.88 -1.41 -5.32
CA GLY A 9 -2.54 -0.83 -5.20
C GLY A 9 -2.59 0.64 -4.78
N THR A 10 -1.70 1.06 -3.88
CA THR A 10 -1.56 2.47 -3.52
C THR A 10 -0.97 3.30 -4.66
N THR A 11 -1.35 4.57 -4.71
CA THR A 11 -0.81 5.57 -5.63
C THR A 11 -0.21 6.71 -4.83
N GLU A 12 1.09 6.93 -5.01
CA GLU A 12 1.82 8.03 -4.40
C GLU A 12 1.86 9.21 -5.37
N LYS A 13 1.37 10.36 -4.95
CA LYS A 13 1.29 11.55 -5.81
C LYS A 13 2.67 12.16 -6.05
N ILE A 14 2.94 12.55 -7.30
CA ILE A 14 4.04 13.43 -7.67
C ILE A 14 3.53 14.89 -7.61
N ASP A 15 2.37 15.15 -8.22
CA ASP A 15 1.66 16.42 -8.21
C ASP A 15 0.13 16.18 -8.25
N SER A 16 -0.66 17.19 -8.56
CA SER A 16 -2.12 17.08 -8.63
C SER A 16 -2.63 16.24 -9.81
N VAL A 17 -1.76 15.94 -10.79
CA VAL A 17 -2.12 15.25 -12.05
C VAL A 17 -1.44 13.88 -12.16
N ARG A 18 -0.22 13.75 -11.64
CA ARG A 18 0.62 12.56 -11.82
C ARG A 18 0.90 11.84 -10.51
N GLY A 19 1.10 10.53 -10.59
CA GLY A 19 1.47 9.70 -9.45
C GLY A 19 2.14 8.40 -9.89
N ILE A 20 2.77 7.74 -8.92
CA ILE A 20 3.36 6.41 -9.07
C ILE A 20 2.40 5.41 -8.43
N THR A 21 1.97 4.41 -9.18
CA THR A 21 1.03 3.40 -8.71
C THR A 21 1.56 1.98 -8.93
N ASN A 22 1.12 1.08 -8.06
CA ASN A 22 1.31 -0.35 -8.26
C ASN A 22 0.20 -0.91 -9.16
N HIS A 23 0.56 -1.70 -10.17
CA HIS A 23 -0.39 -2.33 -11.08
C HIS A 23 -1.07 -3.54 -10.43
N ALA A 24 -1.93 -3.28 -9.44
CA ALA A 24 -2.71 -4.30 -8.75
C ALA A 24 -4.20 -4.03 -8.96
N THR A 25 -4.88 -4.95 -9.66
CA THR A 25 -6.29 -4.80 -10.03
C THR A 25 -7.26 -4.93 -8.85
N GLY A 26 -6.83 -5.55 -7.73
CA GLY A 26 -7.68 -5.84 -6.59
C GLY A 26 -8.49 -7.14 -6.74
N THR A 27 -8.30 -7.91 -7.81
CA THR A 27 -9.09 -9.12 -8.10
C THR A 27 -8.99 -10.17 -6.98
N LEU A 28 -7.79 -10.40 -6.43
CA LEU A 28 -7.62 -11.35 -5.32
C LEU A 28 -8.43 -10.93 -4.08
N GLY A 29 -8.30 -9.67 -3.65
CA GLY A 29 -9.03 -9.17 -2.49
C GLY A 29 -10.55 -9.18 -2.69
N LYS A 30 -11.02 -8.91 -3.92
CA LYS A 30 -12.43 -9.07 -4.28
C LYS A 30 -12.91 -10.50 -4.05
N TYR A 31 -12.24 -11.52 -4.59
CA TYR A 31 -12.65 -12.92 -4.43
C TYR A 31 -12.59 -13.37 -2.98
N ILE A 32 -11.58 -12.96 -2.23
CA ILE A 32 -11.49 -13.27 -0.80
C ILE A 32 -12.69 -12.65 -0.06
N ALA A 33 -13.02 -11.40 -0.34
CA ALA A 33 -14.15 -10.71 0.29
C ALA A 33 -15.49 -11.42 -0.04
N GLU A 34 -15.73 -11.77 -1.31
CA GLU A 34 -16.92 -12.49 -1.75
C GLU A 34 -17.05 -13.85 -1.02
N ALA A 35 -15.97 -14.61 -0.90
CA ALA A 35 -15.98 -15.91 -0.20
C ALA A 35 -16.33 -15.78 1.30
N PHE A 36 -15.92 -14.72 1.98
CA PHE A 36 -16.29 -14.46 3.36
C PHE A 36 -17.74 -13.96 3.49
N LEU A 37 -18.19 -13.11 2.57
CA LEU A 37 -19.58 -12.62 2.54
C LEU A 37 -20.57 -13.76 2.33
N GLU A 38 -20.29 -14.69 1.41
CA GLU A 38 -21.10 -15.90 1.16
C GLU A 38 -21.24 -16.78 2.41
N LYS A 39 -20.23 -16.76 3.29
CA LYS A 39 -20.26 -17.47 4.59
C LYS A 39 -20.92 -16.67 5.72
N GLY A 40 -21.47 -15.49 5.44
CA GLY A 40 -22.16 -14.65 6.41
C GLY A 40 -21.25 -13.86 7.36
N TYR A 41 -19.97 -13.67 7.03
CA TYR A 41 -19.07 -12.85 7.83
C TYR A 41 -19.20 -11.37 7.48
N GLN A 42 -18.98 -10.49 8.47
CA GLN A 42 -18.83 -9.07 8.25
C GLN A 42 -17.46 -8.79 7.64
N VAL A 43 -17.43 -8.08 6.52
CA VAL A 43 -16.21 -7.75 5.77
C VAL A 43 -16.05 -6.25 5.67
N THR A 44 -14.88 -5.75 6.08
CA THR A 44 -14.42 -4.40 5.78
C THR A 44 -13.33 -4.48 4.72
N LEU A 45 -13.60 -3.95 3.53
CA LEU A 45 -12.68 -3.89 2.40
C LEU A 45 -12.05 -2.50 2.30
N VAL A 46 -10.77 -2.38 2.59
CA VAL A 46 -9.98 -1.16 2.37
C VAL A 46 -9.31 -1.27 1.00
N THR A 47 -9.64 -0.35 0.09
CA THR A 47 -9.24 -0.46 -1.31
C THR A 47 -9.12 0.90 -1.99
N THR A 48 -8.64 0.94 -3.22
CA THR A 48 -8.58 2.16 -4.03
C THR A 48 -9.82 2.31 -4.92
N LYS A 49 -10.04 3.52 -5.44
CA LYS A 49 -11.19 3.82 -6.28
C LYS A 49 -11.23 2.95 -7.53
N GLU A 50 -10.09 2.74 -8.16
CA GLU A 50 -9.90 2.04 -9.43
C GLU A 50 -9.90 0.51 -9.29
N ALA A 51 -9.64 -0.01 -8.08
CA ALA A 51 -9.62 -1.44 -7.84
C ALA A 51 -11.02 -2.06 -8.00
N VAL A 52 -11.06 -3.29 -8.52
CA VAL A 52 -12.31 -4.06 -8.61
C VAL A 52 -12.83 -4.41 -7.21
N LYS A 53 -14.14 -4.39 -7.05
CA LYS A 53 -14.83 -4.59 -5.76
C LYS A 53 -15.90 -5.66 -5.89
N PRO A 54 -16.28 -6.32 -4.78
CA PRO A 54 -17.52 -7.10 -4.74
C PRO A 54 -18.74 -6.23 -5.07
N LYS A 55 -19.85 -6.88 -5.43
CA LYS A 55 -21.15 -6.22 -5.48
C LYS A 55 -21.58 -5.78 -4.09
N ASP A 56 -22.47 -4.79 -4.04
CA ASP A 56 -23.03 -4.31 -2.77
C ASP A 56 -23.65 -5.48 -1.97
N HIS A 57 -23.33 -5.51 -0.69
CA HIS A 57 -23.78 -6.55 0.21
C HIS A 57 -24.03 -5.99 1.62
N PRO A 58 -25.09 -6.41 2.35
CA PRO A 58 -25.40 -5.86 3.69
C PRO A 58 -24.30 -6.02 4.73
N LEU A 59 -23.42 -7.03 4.57
CA LEU A 59 -22.29 -7.30 5.46
C LEU A 59 -20.95 -6.72 4.97
N LEU A 60 -20.96 -5.98 3.84
CA LEU A 60 -19.76 -5.35 3.27
C LEU A 60 -19.70 -3.87 3.62
N THR A 61 -18.58 -3.45 4.16
CA THR A 61 -18.21 -2.03 4.29
C THR A 61 -16.98 -1.76 3.42
N VAL A 62 -17.02 -0.76 2.55
CA VAL A 62 -15.90 -0.38 1.70
C VAL A 62 -15.31 0.95 2.19
N GLN A 63 -13.99 0.97 2.40
CA GLN A 63 -13.21 2.15 2.74
C GLN A 63 -12.25 2.46 1.59
N ILE A 64 -12.35 3.67 1.04
CA ILE A 64 -11.52 4.10 -0.09
C ILE A 64 -10.30 4.85 0.43
N ILE A 65 -9.12 4.40 0.00
CA ILE A 65 -7.83 5.05 0.24
C ILE A 65 -7.14 5.37 -1.08
N THR A 66 -6.05 6.11 -1.04
CA THR A 66 -5.25 6.46 -2.21
C THR A 66 -3.78 6.06 -2.06
N ASN A 67 -3.12 6.53 -1.02
CA ASN A 67 -1.69 6.39 -0.78
C ASN A 67 -1.40 5.69 0.56
N VAL A 68 -0.12 5.53 0.90
CA VAL A 68 0.30 4.86 2.15
C VAL A 68 -0.17 5.60 3.39
N ASP A 69 -0.16 6.93 3.42
CA ASP A 69 -0.60 7.70 4.58
C ASP A 69 -2.10 7.52 4.85
N SER A 70 -2.93 7.57 3.80
CA SER A 70 -4.38 7.31 3.92
C SER A 70 -4.65 5.85 4.30
N LEU A 71 -3.83 4.90 3.82
CA LEU A 71 -3.92 3.51 4.22
C LEU A 71 -3.62 3.33 5.71
N LEU A 72 -2.53 3.93 6.22
CA LEU A 72 -2.14 3.84 7.63
C LEU A 72 -3.22 4.42 8.56
N SER A 73 -3.69 5.63 8.27
CA SER A 73 -4.73 6.30 9.07
C SER A 73 -6.06 5.54 9.07
N THR A 74 -6.38 4.84 7.98
CA THR A 74 -7.60 4.01 7.89
C THR A 74 -7.42 2.67 8.61
N LEU A 75 -6.26 2.03 8.48
CA LEU A 75 -6.04 0.68 9.04
C LEU A 75 -5.89 0.69 10.56
N GLU A 76 -5.23 1.67 11.15
CA GLU A 76 -4.96 1.66 12.58
C GLU A 76 -6.22 1.46 13.46
N PRO A 77 -7.31 2.23 13.30
CA PRO A 77 -8.53 2.01 14.08
C PRO A 77 -9.25 0.69 13.69
N LEU A 78 -9.18 0.27 12.44
CA LEU A 78 -9.86 -0.94 11.97
C LEU A 78 -9.17 -2.21 12.49
N VAL A 79 -7.84 -2.28 12.47
CA VAL A 79 -7.08 -3.43 13.00
C VAL A 79 -7.41 -3.68 14.48
N LYS A 80 -7.64 -2.63 15.27
CA LYS A 80 -8.00 -2.74 16.69
C LYS A 80 -9.38 -3.36 16.94
N THR A 81 -10.25 -3.41 15.94
CA THR A 81 -11.65 -3.82 16.07
C THR A 81 -12.04 -5.04 15.24
N HIS A 82 -11.09 -5.65 14.51
CA HIS A 82 -11.29 -6.81 13.67
C HIS A 82 -10.55 -8.04 14.20
N ASP A 83 -11.04 -9.23 13.86
CA ASP A 83 -10.49 -10.50 14.32
C ASP A 83 -9.41 -11.04 13.36
N VAL A 84 -9.60 -10.81 12.07
CA VAL A 84 -8.71 -11.28 10.99
C VAL A 84 -8.37 -10.12 10.07
N PHE A 85 -7.11 -9.99 9.71
CA PHE A 85 -6.64 -9.04 8.71
C PHE A 85 -5.93 -9.77 7.57
N ILE A 86 -6.47 -9.65 6.36
CA ILE A 86 -5.95 -10.23 5.13
C ILE A 86 -5.38 -9.09 4.28
N HIS A 87 -4.04 -9.02 4.24
CA HIS A 87 -3.32 -7.92 3.59
C HIS A 87 -2.88 -8.32 2.19
N SER A 88 -3.76 -8.12 1.19
CA SER A 88 -3.51 -8.45 -0.23
C SER A 88 -3.26 -7.24 -1.13
N MET A 89 -3.10 -6.06 -0.56
CA MET A 89 -2.81 -4.82 -1.29
C MET A 89 -1.33 -4.72 -1.69
N ALA A 90 -1.06 -4.20 -2.88
CA ALA A 90 0.27 -3.79 -3.28
C ALA A 90 0.55 -2.36 -2.75
N VAL A 91 1.36 -2.27 -1.70
CA VAL A 91 1.68 -1.02 -1.03
C VAL A 91 3.00 -0.46 -1.55
N SER A 92 3.04 0.84 -1.86
CA SER A 92 4.24 1.52 -2.33
C SER A 92 5.33 1.52 -1.26
N ASP A 93 6.54 1.12 -1.63
CA ASP A 93 7.71 1.12 -0.74
C ASP A 93 8.37 2.50 -0.63
N TYR A 94 8.06 3.40 -1.57
CA TYR A 94 8.60 4.76 -1.66
C TYR A 94 7.50 5.74 -2.05
N THR A 95 7.59 6.97 -1.54
CA THR A 95 6.73 8.10 -1.91
C THR A 95 7.57 9.25 -2.46
N PRO A 96 7.10 9.96 -3.51
CA PRO A 96 7.74 11.17 -4.01
C PRO A 96 7.90 12.25 -2.92
N VAL A 97 9.04 12.91 -2.91
CA VAL A 97 9.33 14.04 -2.00
C VAL A 97 9.52 15.32 -2.79
N TYR A 98 10.35 15.24 -3.82
CA TYR A 98 10.71 16.39 -4.65
C TYR A 98 11.01 15.94 -6.08
N MET A 99 10.56 16.70 -7.06
CA MET A 99 10.85 16.49 -8.47
C MET A 99 11.40 17.77 -9.07
N THR A 100 12.52 17.67 -9.78
CA THR A 100 13.20 18.79 -10.41
C THR A 100 13.90 18.37 -11.70
N ASP A 101 14.46 19.33 -12.44
CA ASP A 101 15.27 19.06 -13.63
C ASP A 101 16.71 18.65 -13.27
N LEU A 102 17.43 18.15 -14.27
CA LEU A 102 18.81 17.70 -14.09
C LEU A 102 19.77 18.86 -13.78
N ASN A 103 19.54 20.05 -14.37
CA ASN A 103 20.41 21.22 -14.17
C ASN A 103 20.41 21.65 -12.70
N GLU A 104 19.25 21.66 -12.03
CA GLU A 104 19.20 21.99 -10.61
C GLU A 104 19.97 20.99 -9.75
N VAL A 105 19.90 19.68 -10.10
CA VAL A 105 20.68 18.66 -9.40
C VAL A 105 22.17 18.83 -9.59
N GLU A 106 22.63 19.18 -10.79
CA GLU A 106 24.04 19.42 -11.10
C GLU A 106 24.58 20.69 -10.44
N GLN A 107 23.75 21.72 -10.23
CA GLN A 107 24.11 22.97 -9.59
C GLN A 107 24.03 22.92 -8.06
N ALA A 108 23.43 21.89 -7.48
CA ALA A 108 23.34 21.76 -6.03
C ALA A 108 24.71 21.50 -5.42
N GLU A 109 25.11 22.28 -4.42
CA GLU A 109 26.33 22.05 -3.66
C GLU A 109 26.32 20.68 -2.97
N HIS A 110 25.17 20.33 -2.39
CA HIS A 110 24.91 19.00 -1.86
C HIS A 110 23.54 18.50 -2.33
N VAL A 111 23.50 17.37 -3.00
CA VAL A 111 22.24 16.75 -3.48
C VAL A 111 21.27 16.47 -2.31
N SER A 112 21.79 16.20 -1.11
CA SER A 112 20.97 16.00 0.10
C SER A 112 20.10 17.21 0.46
N ASP A 113 20.48 18.44 0.06
CA ASP A 113 19.72 19.64 0.37
C ASP A 113 18.40 19.70 -0.41
N LEU A 114 18.38 19.04 -1.56
CA LEU A 114 17.17 18.91 -2.38
C LEU A 114 16.10 18.04 -1.70
N LEU A 115 16.48 17.14 -0.79
CA LEU A 115 15.54 16.28 -0.05
C LEU A 115 14.66 17.08 0.95
N ASN A 116 15.06 18.29 1.29
CA ASN A 116 14.31 19.20 2.17
C ASN A 116 13.39 20.14 1.40
N ARG A 117 13.43 20.10 0.06
CA ARG A 117 12.55 20.89 -0.80
C ARG A 117 11.22 20.19 -1.04
N GLN A 118 10.23 20.97 -1.45
CA GLN A 118 8.91 20.49 -1.82
C GLN A 118 8.44 21.24 -3.07
N ASN A 119 7.75 20.53 -3.95
CA ASN A 119 7.07 21.16 -5.06
C ASN A 119 5.78 21.82 -4.55
N THR A 120 5.61 23.10 -4.87
CA THR A 120 4.44 23.91 -4.48
C THR A 120 3.44 24.06 -5.63
N GLU A 121 3.86 23.77 -6.86
CA GLU A 121 3.02 23.87 -8.03
C GLU A 121 1.99 22.73 -8.08
N SER A 122 0.77 23.04 -8.48
CA SER A 122 -0.28 22.03 -8.70
C SER A 122 0.10 21.04 -9.82
N LYS A 123 0.94 21.49 -10.77
CA LYS A 123 1.51 20.68 -11.84
C LYS A 123 2.94 21.14 -12.10
N ILE A 124 3.89 20.22 -11.89
CA ILE A 124 5.31 20.48 -12.16
C ILE A 124 5.53 20.64 -13.66
N SER A 125 6.37 21.60 -14.05
CA SER A 125 6.69 21.88 -15.46
C SER A 125 7.26 20.65 -16.17
N SER A 126 6.92 20.50 -17.45
CA SER A 126 7.44 19.46 -18.34
C SER A 126 8.25 20.04 -19.50
N LYS A 127 8.89 21.21 -19.31
CA LYS A 127 9.66 21.87 -20.36
C LYS A 127 11.05 21.28 -20.55
N GLU A 128 11.61 20.71 -19.48
CA GLU A 128 12.96 20.16 -19.49
C GLU A 128 12.98 18.74 -20.05
N ASP A 129 14.04 18.37 -20.76
CA ASP A 129 14.21 17.06 -21.37
C ASP A 129 14.34 15.93 -20.33
N TYR A 130 14.90 16.23 -19.16
CA TYR A 130 15.12 15.27 -18.08
C TYR A 130 14.54 15.78 -16.78
N GLN A 131 13.94 14.86 -16.02
CA GLN A 131 13.42 15.12 -14.68
C GLN A 131 14.01 14.11 -13.68
N VAL A 132 14.37 14.58 -12.50
CA VAL A 132 14.86 13.78 -11.38
C VAL A 132 13.79 13.74 -10.30
N LEU A 133 13.41 12.57 -9.88
CA LEU A 133 12.43 12.36 -8.81
C LEU A 133 13.11 11.78 -7.57
N PHE A 134 13.10 12.55 -6.49
CA PHE A 134 13.56 12.09 -5.19
C PHE A 134 12.42 11.38 -4.46
N MET A 135 12.71 10.21 -3.94
CA MET A 135 11.73 9.38 -3.25
C MET A 135 12.20 9.02 -1.84
N LYS A 136 11.27 9.00 -0.91
CA LYS A 136 11.50 8.59 0.48
C LYS A 136 10.82 7.27 0.75
N LYS A 137 11.45 6.42 1.54
CA LYS A 137 10.89 5.13 1.96
C LYS A 137 9.64 5.33 2.82
N THR A 138 8.58 4.58 2.50
CA THR A 138 7.34 4.54 3.26
C THR A 138 7.45 3.59 4.46
N PRO A 139 6.63 3.76 5.51
CA PRO A 139 6.50 2.77 6.57
C PRO A 139 5.99 1.43 6.03
N LYS A 140 6.51 0.33 6.58
CA LYS A 140 6.01 -1.02 6.27
C LYS A 140 4.73 -1.28 7.03
N VAL A 141 3.58 -1.15 6.37
CA VAL A 141 2.25 -1.29 6.96
C VAL A 141 2.09 -2.61 7.72
N ILE A 142 2.48 -3.73 7.10
CA ILE A 142 2.32 -5.07 7.70
C ILE A 142 3.06 -5.21 9.04
N SER A 143 4.19 -4.52 9.22
CA SER A 143 4.96 -4.59 10.46
C SER A 143 4.34 -3.84 11.63
N LEU A 144 3.39 -2.93 11.38
CA LEU A 144 2.69 -2.15 12.40
C LEU A 144 1.46 -2.88 12.95
N VAL A 145 0.91 -3.84 12.21
CA VAL A 145 -0.35 -4.52 12.53
C VAL A 145 -0.35 -5.13 13.92
N LYS A 146 0.70 -5.87 14.27
CA LYS A 146 0.81 -6.52 15.59
C LYS A 146 1.12 -5.55 16.74
N THR A 147 1.58 -4.35 16.42
CA THR A 147 1.70 -3.25 17.40
C THR A 147 0.32 -2.66 17.71
N TRP A 148 -0.55 -2.53 16.71
CA TRP A 148 -1.92 -2.02 16.89
C TRP A 148 -2.85 -3.04 17.54
N ASN A 149 -2.71 -4.33 17.18
CA ASN A 149 -3.50 -5.42 17.76
C ASN A 149 -2.66 -6.72 17.75
N PRO A 150 -2.10 -7.11 18.90
CA PRO A 150 -1.30 -8.34 19.03
C PRO A 150 -2.07 -9.62 18.71
N ASP A 151 -3.39 -9.64 18.96
CA ASP A 151 -4.23 -10.83 18.89
C ASP A 151 -4.83 -11.06 17.50
N ILE A 152 -4.83 -10.05 16.61
CA ILE A 152 -5.41 -10.19 15.27
C ILE A 152 -4.73 -11.31 14.46
N CYS A 153 -5.51 -12.16 13.81
CA CYS A 153 -4.94 -13.14 12.87
C CYS A 153 -4.53 -12.41 11.58
N LEU A 154 -3.24 -12.24 11.38
CA LEU A 154 -2.66 -11.57 10.21
C LEU A 154 -2.32 -12.57 9.11
N ILE A 155 -2.85 -12.34 7.91
CA ILE A 155 -2.56 -13.11 6.69
C ILE A 155 -1.94 -12.16 5.67
N GLY A 156 -0.70 -12.45 5.25
CA GLY A 156 0.04 -11.65 4.28
C GLY A 156 0.26 -12.39 2.96
N PHE A 157 0.50 -11.64 1.90
CA PHE A 157 0.90 -12.18 0.61
C PHE A 157 2.28 -11.66 0.23
N LYS A 158 3.08 -12.53 -0.39
CA LYS A 158 4.40 -12.17 -0.90
C LYS A 158 4.46 -12.49 -2.39
N LEU A 159 4.69 -11.46 -3.18
CA LEU A 159 4.98 -11.61 -4.60
C LEU A 159 6.50 -11.49 -4.80
N LEU A 160 7.10 -12.51 -5.40
CA LEU A 160 8.46 -12.48 -5.93
C LEU A 160 8.41 -12.85 -7.42
N VAL A 161 9.31 -12.29 -8.21
CA VAL A 161 9.38 -12.52 -9.65
C VAL A 161 10.70 -13.16 -9.99
N ASN A 162 10.68 -14.20 -10.84
CA ASN A 162 11.87 -14.91 -11.33
C ASN A 162 12.74 -15.54 -10.20
N VAL A 163 12.08 -16.08 -9.16
CA VAL A 163 12.75 -16.79 -8.06
C VAL A 163 12.35 -18.26 -8.03
N SER A 164 13.16 -19.11 -7.43
CA SER A 164 12.85 -20.52 -7.18
C SER A 164 11.74 -20.67 -6.12
N LYS A 165 11.08 -21.84 -6.08
CA LYS A 165 10.11 -22.14 -5.03
C LYS A 165 10.75 -22.15 -3.64
N ASP A 166 11.97 -22.64 -3.51
CA ASP A 166 12.68 -22.71 -2.24
C ASP A 166 13.02 -21.30 -1.71
N GLU A 167 13.44 -20.41 -2.59
CA GLU A 167 13.65 -19.01 -2.25
C GLU A 167 12.33 -18.32 -1.83
N LEU A 168 11.24 -18.56 -2.58
CA LEU A 168 9.92 -18.03 -2.22
C LEU A 168 9.49 -18.51 -0.83
N PHE A 169 9.63 -19.79 -0.53
CA PHE A 169 9.29 -20.34 0.79
C PHE A 169 10.17 -19.80 1.90
N THR A 170 11.45 -19.60 1.64
CA THR A 170 12.39 -19.03 2.61
C THR A 170 11.97 -17.62 2.98
N VAL A 171 11.75 -16.75 1.97
CA VAL A 171 11.31 -15.37 2.18
C VAL A 171 9.92 -15.29 2.83
N ALA A 172 9.02 -16.20 2.47
CA ALA A 172 7.69 -16.26 3.10
C ALA A 172 7.78 -16.62 4.58
N ARG A 173 8.60 -17.61 4.97
CA ARG A 173 8.82 -17.98 6.38
C ARG A 173 9.46 -16.85 7.18
N GLU A 174 10.45 -16.16 6.63
CA GLU A 174 11.07 -15.00 7.26
C GLU A 174 10.02 -13.87 7.50
N SER A 175 9.17 -13.63 6.51
CA SER A 175 8.09 -12.65 6.61
C SER A 175 7.05 -13.03 7.68
N LEU A 176 6.67 -14.31 7.74
CA LEU A 176 5.79 -14.86 8.79
C LEU A 176 6.34 -14.59 10.18
N GLN A 177 7.61 -14.95 10.42
CA GLN A 177 8.26 -14.78 11.71
C GLN A 177 8.39 -13.29 12.07
N LYS A 178 8.89 -12.47 11.15
CA LYS A 178 9.12 -11.05 11.35
C LYS A 178 7.84 -10.28 11.71
N ASN A 179 6.74 -10.58 11.02
CA ASN A 179 5.47 -9.87 11.19
C ASN A 179 4.53 -10.58 12.16
N LYS A 180 4.93 -11.73 12.74
CA LYS A 180 4.09 -12.58 13.60
C LYS A 180 2.75 -12.90 12.91
N ALA A 181 2.79 -13.15 11.60
CA ALA A 181 1.61 -13.47 10.82
C ALA A 181 1.18 -14.93 11.04
N CYS A 182 -0.12 -15.21 10.89
CA CYS A 182 -0.67 -16.57 10.97
C CYS A 182 -0.37 -17.36 9.69
N TYR A 183 -0.46 -16.67 8.54
CA TYR A 183 -0.27 -17.22 7.20
C TYR A 183 0.34 -16.16 6.27
#